data_f6585bff623faf501264800c5887b9d0
#
_entry.id   f6585bff623faf501264800c5887b9d0
#
_cell.length_a   1.000
_cell.length_b   1.000
_cell.length_c   1.000
_cell.angle_alpha   90.00
_cell.angle_beta   90.00
_cell.angle_gamma   90.00
#
_symmetry.space_group_name_H-M   'P 1'
#
loop_
_entity.id
_entity.type
_entity.pdbx_description
1 polymer ?
#
loop_
_entity_poly.entity_id
_entity_poly.type
_entity_poly.pdbx_seq_one_letter_code
_entity_poly.pdbx_strand_id
1 'polypeptide(L)'
;GAWCQAHNVGWHEYPQFGVVRVLKNRKLWQTAWEQHMAAPVQDVGELQFWPSLERTAPHSDMPDAWRGSWCTPSHMRAPAHLQHNPPLRQRGGRPLALTTLRSFLHARSLGYRGGISSPLSAPDACSRLSAYLAWGCISMREVVQHTRAHIAQLPPHASRHRAGLTAFISRLYWHCHFIQKLESEPAIEWHNMHRSYDGLREHDFNEQHFEALKAARTGWPMVDACVTMLRETGWLNFRMRAMLVSVAAYPLWL
;
A
#
# COMPACT_ATOMS: atom_id res chain seq x y z
N GLY A 1 -12.25 4.59 -21.25
CA GLY A 1 -12.79 3.96 -22.36
C GLY A 1 -13.76 4.71 -23.22
N ALA A 2 -15.05 4.34 -23.20
CA ALA A 2 -16.03 4.81 -24.17
C ALA A 2 -16.18 6.35 -24.23
N TRP A 3 -16.19 7.02 -23.10
CA TRP A 3 -16.22 8.49 -23.04
C TRP A 3 -15.01 9.12 -23.75
N CYS A 4 -13.82 8.61 -23.49
CA CYS A 4 -12.60 9.13 -24.12
C CYS A 4 -12.64 8.95 -25.65
N GLN A 5 -13.13 7.80 -26.13
CA GLN A 5 -13.33 7.58 -27.57
C GLN A 5 -14.35 8.55 -28.18
N ALA A 6 -15.48 8.78 -27.50
CA ALA A 6 -16.51 9.70 -27.96
C ALA A 6 -16.03 11.16 -28.04
N HIS A 7 -15.03 11.54 -27.24
CA HIS A 7 -14.49 12.90 -27.15
C HIS A 7 -13.08 13.04 -27.74
N ASN A 8 -12.60 12.02 -28.47
CA ASN A 8 -11.28 11.96 -29.09
C ASN A 8 -10.13 12.26 -28.09
N VAL A 9 -10.26 11.74 -26.87
CA VAL A 9 -9.26 11.83 -25.82
C VAL A 9 -8.45 10.55 -25.77
N GLY A 10 -7.12 10.64 -25.80
CA GLY A 10 -6.23 9.49 -25.64
C GLY A 10 -6.39 8.86 -24.25
N TRP A 11 -6.51 7.54 -24.21
CA TRP A 11 -6.60 6.79 -22.95
C TRP A 11 -5.58 5.67 -22.94
N HIS A 12 -4.63 5.72 -21.98
CA HIS A 12 -3.58 4.74 -21.80
C HIS A 12 -3.65 4.13 -20.41
N GLU A 13 -3.68 2.81 -20.33
CA GLU A 13 -3.66 2.07 -19.06
C GLU A 13 -2.32 1.33 -18.92
N TYR A 14 -1.69 1.48 -17.76
CA TYR A 14 -0.45 0.78 -17.42
C TYR A 14 -0.72 -0.24 -16.31
N PRO A 15 -0.27 -1.50 -16.47
CA PRO A 15 -0.43 -2.51 -15.44
C PRO A 15 0.42 -2.16 -14.21
N GLN A 16 -0.19 -2.24 -13.03
CA GLN A 16 0.50 -2.09 -11.75
C GLN A 16 0.62 -3.44 -11.05
N PHE A 17 1.68 -3.62 -10.28
CA PHE A 17 1.90 -4.79 -9.42
C PHE A 17 1.84 -6.16 -10.10
N GLY A 18 1.96 -6.22 -11.42
CA GLY A 18 1.81 -7.46 -12.18
C GLY A 18 0.39 -8.04 -12.12
N VAL A 19 -0.61 -7.19 -11.87
CA VAL A 19 -2.02 -7.57 -11.89
C VAL A 19 -2.48 -7.78 -13.34
N VAL A 20 -3.19 -8.87 -13.57
CA VAL A 20 -3.75 -9.21 -14.88
C VAL A 20 -5.25 -9.02 -14.84
N ARG A 21 -5.76 -8.12 -15.69
CA ARG A 21 -7.21 -7.91 -15.82
C ARG A 21 -7.88 -9.10 -16.50
N VAL A 22 -9.06 -9.45 -16.01
CA VAL A 22 -9.87 -10.58 -16.55
C VAL A 22 -9.05 -11.88 -16.59
N LEU A 23 -8.34 -12.19 -15.53
CA LEU A 23 -7.52 -13.39 -15.43
C LEU A 23 -8.40 -14.65 -15.46
N LYS A 24 -8.32 -15.41 -16.57
CA LYS A 24 -9.13 -16.62 -16.76
C LYS A 24 -8.68 -17.82 -15.92
N ASN A 25 -7.39 -17.92 -15.64
CA ASN A 25 -6.81 -19.02 -14.88
C ASN A 25 -5.76 -18.52 -13.88
N ARG A 26 -6.08 -18.65 -12.61
CA ARG A 26 -5.21 -18.18 -11.53
C ARG A 26 -3.85 -18.88 -11.49
N LYS A 27 -3.73 -20.12 -11.99
CA LYS A 27 -2.45 -20.84 -12.06
C LYS A 27 -1.43 -20.14 -12.97
N LEU A 28 -1.89 -19.36 -13.93
CA LEU A 28 -1.02 -18.61 -14.86
C LEU A 28 -0.53 -17.28 -14.28
N TRP A 29 -1.10 -16.82 -13.17
CA TRP A 29 -0.76 -15.51 -12.63
C TRP A 29 0.70 -15.42 -12.17
N GLN A 30 1.25 -16.48 -11.57
CA GLN A 30 2.65 -16.47 -11.13
C GLN A 30 3.61 -16.20 -12.28
N THR A 31 3.40 -16.83 -13.42
CA THR A 31 4.22 -16.60 -14.62
C THR A 31 4.09 -15.17 -15.13
N ALA A 32 2.87 -14.64 -15.18
CA ALA A 32 2.63 -13.26 -15.59
C ALA A 32 3.28 -12.26 -14.62
N TRP A 33 3.23 -12.53 -13.32
CA TRP A 33 3.88 -11.70 -12.31
C TRP A 33 5.41 -11.71 -12.47
N GLU A 34 6.01 -12.88 -12.68
CA GLU A 34 7.46 -12.99 -12.92
C GLU A 34 7.89 -12.26 -14.19
N GLN A 35 7.14 -12.37 -15.28
CA GLN A 35 7.39 -11.63 -16.52
C GLN A 35 7.30 -10.12 -16.30
N HIS A 36 6.26 -9.66 -15.56
CA HIS A 36 6.11 -8.25 -15.24
C HIS A 36 7.27 -7.71 -14.39
N MET A 37 7.74 -8.47 -13.40
CA MET A 37 8.84 -8.07 -12.52
C MET A 37 10.21 -8.15 -13.20
N ALA A 38 10.37 -9.01 -14.20
CA ALA A 38 11.61 -9.13 -15.00
C ALA A 38 11.73 -8.06 -16.09
N ALA A 39 10.62 -7.45 -16.50
CA ALA A 39 10.63 -6.42 -17.54
C ALA A 39 11.49 -5.20 -17.12
N PRO A 40 12.14 -4.51 -18.06
CA PRO A 40 12.98 -3.35 -17.74
C PRO A 40 12.19 -2.27 -16.98
N VAL A 41 12.84 -1.64 -16.01
CA VAL A 41 12.35 -0.38 -15.44
C VAL A 41 12.49 0.67 -16.51
N GLN A 42 11.40 1.37 -16.82
CA GLN A 42 11.44 2.44 -17.79
C GLN A 42 12.11 3.68 -17.17
N ASP A 43 13.06 4.23 -17.86
CA ASP A 43 13.57 5.56 -17.53
C ASP A 43 12.55 6.60 -17.98
N VAL A 44 12.36 7.62 -17.17
CA VAL A 44 11.41 8.69 -17.45
C VAL A 44 11.92 9.60 -18.57
N GLY A 45 13.21 9.53 -18.90
CA GLY A 45 13.84 10.37 -19.90
C GLY A 45 13.75 11.86 -19.55
N GLU A 46 13.91 12.71 -20.55
CA GLU A 46 13.65 14.13 -20.41
C GLU A 46 12.13 14.37 -20.38
N LEU A 47 11.62 14.81 -19.23
CA LEU A 47 10.23 15.20 -19.08
C LEU A 47 9.98 16.49 -19.85
N GLN A 48 9.23 16.41 -20.93
CA GLN A 48 8.65 17.59 -21.55
C GLN A 48 7.38 17.94 -20.74
N PHE A 49 7.50 18.94 -19.89
CA PHE A 49 6.33 19.49 -19.23
C PHE A 49 5.53 20.30 -20.24
N TRP A 50 4.21 20.19 -20.18
CA TRP A 50 3.35 21.14 -20.85
C TRP A 50 3.84 22.54 -20.43
N PRO A 51 4.03 23.49 -21.41
CA PRO A 51 4.28 24.85 -21.03
C PRO A 51 3.19 25.23 -20.03
N SER A 52 3.60 25.81 -18.89
CA SER A 52 2.65 26.27 -17.90
C SER A 52 1.56 27.01 -18.65
N LEU A 53 0.32 26.54 -18.57
CA LEU A 53 -0.81 27.32 -19.01
C LEU A 53 -0.66 28.64 -18.27
N GLU A 54 -0.14 29.64 -18.98
CA GLU A 54 -0.07 30.98 -18.44
C GLU A 54 -1.49 31.28 -17.94
N ARG A 55 -1.61 31.80 -16.73
CA ARG A 55 -2.87 32.04 -16.02
C ARG A 55 -3.82 32.98 -16.76
N THR A 56 -3.61 33.24 -18.03
CA THR A 56 -4.25 34.25 -18.87
C THR A 56 -5.31 33.72 -19.81
N ALA A 57 -5.47 32.40 -19.96
CA ALA A 57 -6.62 31.87 -20.71
C ALA A 57 -7.87 31.92 -19.82
N PRO A 58 -8.89 32.70 -20.14
CA PRO A 58 -10.15 32.62 -19.46
C PRO A 58 -10.70 31.19 -19.74
N HIS A 59 -10.90 30.43 -18.69
CA HIS A 59 -11.55 29.11 -18.77
C HIS A 59 -13.06 29.28 -19.05
N SER A 60 -13.40 29.93 -20.17
CA SER A 60 -14.78 30.27 -20.53
C SER A 60 -15.66 29.02 -20.69
N ASP A 61 -15.06 27.89 -21.04
CA ASP A 61 -15.77 26.67 -21.37
C ASP A 61 -15.81 25.62 -20.24
N MET A 62 -15.29 25.97 -19.06
CA MET A 62 -15.37 25.07 -17.89
C MET A 62 -16.70 25.22 -17.17
N PRO A 63 -17.36 24.11 -16.78
CA PRO A 63 -18.54 24.16 -15.93
C PRO A 63 -18.30 25.00 -14.68
N ASP A 64 -19.26 25.83 -14.30
CA ASP A 64 -19.14 26.72 -13.14
C ASP A 64 -18.77 25.98 -11.84
N ALA A 65 -19.26 24.74 -11.68
CA ALA A 65 -18.87 23.87 -10.57
C ALA A 65 -17.37 23.57 -10.50
N TRP A 66 -16.62 23.76 -11.58
CA TRP A 66 -15.18 23.50 -11.68
C TRP A 66 -14.35 24.78 -11.65
N ARG A 67 -14.95 25.94 -11.92
CA ARG A 67 -14.26 27.23 -11.98
C ARG A 67 -13.64 27.68 -10.67
N GLY A 68 -14.08 27.14 -9.55
CA GLY A 68 -13.50 27.44 -8.23
C GLY A 68 -12.61 26.34 -7.66
N SER A 69 -12.51 25.17 -8.31
CA SER A 69 -11.87 24.00 -7.74
C SER A 69 -10.40 23.79 -8.18
N TRP A 70 -9.87 24.56 -9.07
CA TRP A 70 -8.42 24.62 -9.34
C TRP A 70 -7.74 25.42 -8.25
N CYS A 71 -7.77 24.82 -7.08
CA CYS A 71 -7.20 25.43 -5.90
C CYS A 71 -5.70 25.55 -6.03
N THR A 72 -5.21 26.75 -5.83
CA THR A 72 -3.83 26.89 -5.36
C THR A 72 -3.68 26.08 -4.06
N PRO A 73 -2.49 25.52 -3.79
CA PRO A 73 -2.28 24.70 -2.58
C PRO A 73 -2.79 25.32 -1.27
N SER A 74 -2.89 26.65 -1.20
CA SER A 74 -3.42 27.39 -0.06
C SER A 74 -4.93 27.21 0.18
N HIS A 75 -5.70 26.77 -0.82
CA HIS A 75 -7.14 26.52 -0.70
C HIS A 75 -7.50 25.05 -0.52
N MET A 76 -6.56 24.14 -0.69
CA MET A 76 -6.75 22.72 -0.41
C MET A 76 -6.54 22.44 1.08
N ARG A 77 -7.37 23.01 1.94
CA ARG A 77 -7.41 22.59 3.33
C ARG A 77 -8.11 21.24 3.39
N ALA A 78 -7.36 20.23 3.80
CA ALA A 78 -7.96 18.95 4.14
C ALA A 78 -9.10 19.17 5.16
N PRO A 79 -10.21 18.43 5.09
CA PRO A 79 -11.24 18.44 6.13
C PRO A 79 -10.61 18.32 7.52
N ALA A 80 -11.21 18.94 8.52
CA ALA A 80 -10.64 19.03 9.87
C ALA A 80 -10.22 17.66 10.44
N HIS A 81 -11.01 16.62 10.15
CA HIS A 81 -10.70 15.24 10.58
C HIS A 81 -9.49 14.62 9.86
N LEU A 82 -9.05 15.17 8.71
CA LEU A 82 -7.87 14.75 7.96
C LEU A 82 -6.65 15.64 8.22
N GLN A 83 -6.79 16.70 9.00
CA GLN A 83 -5.68 17.62 9.32
C GLN A 83 -4.72 17.04 10.36
N HIS A 84 -5.11 15.98 11.06
CA HIS A 84 -4.21 15.32 11.99
C HIS A 84 -3.03 14.69 11.25
N ASN A 85 -1.84 15.17 11.57
CA ASN A 85 -0.60 14.64 11.02
C ASN A 85 0.13 13.86 12.14
N PRO A 86 0.08 12.51 12.11
CA PRO A 86 0.73 11.73 13.13
C PRO A 86 2.22 12.09 13.27
N PRO A 87 2.73 12.35 14.48
CA PRO A 87 4.06 12.94 14.70
C PRO A 87 5.19 12.03 14.19
N LEU A 88 4.99 10.73 14.22
CA LEU A 88 5.99 9.72 13.82
C LEU A 88 5.69 9.10 12.45
N ARG A 89 4.83 9.71 11.66
CA ARG A 89 4.51 9.21 10.31
C ARG A 89 5.72 9.27 9.38
N GLN A 90 5.91 8.23 8.56
CA GLN A 90 6.91 8.27 7.49
C GLN A 90 6.60 9.39 6.49
N ARG A 91 7.62 10.17 6.16
CA ARG A 91 7.53 11.19 5.11
C ARG A 91 7.58 10.54 3.74
N GLY A 92 6.78 11.06 2.81
CA GLY A 92 6.71 10.59 1.43
C GLY A 92 7.88 11.06 0.57
N GLY A 93 7.86 10.64 -0.68
CA GLY A 93 8.80 11.04 -1.72
C GLY A 93 9.78 9.94 -2.13
N ARG A 94 10.18 9.99 -3.42
CA ARG A 94 11.08 9.01 -4.02
C ARG A 94 12.46 8.93 -3.36
N PRO A 95 13.14 10.04 -3.00
CA PRO A 95 14.44 9.98 -2.34
C PRO A 95 14.39 9.19 -1.02
N LEU A 96 13.32 9.40 -0.22
CA LEU A 96 13.13 8.68 1.04
C LEU A 96 12.76 7.20 0.82
N ALA A 97 11.99 6.89 -0.22
CA ALA A 97 11.71 5.51 -0.61
C ALA A 97 12.99 4.74 -0.95
N LEU A 98 13.87 5.33 -1.76
CA LEU A 98 15.15 4.73 -2.13
C LEU A 98 16.10 4.59 -0.93
N THR A 99 16.15 5.57 -0.04
CA THR A 99 16.95 5.50 1.20
C THR A 99 16.42 4.38 2.11
N THR A 100 15.09 4.26 2.24
CA THR A 100 14.45 3.20 3.01
C THR A 100 14.73 1.82 2.43
N LEU A 101 14.65 1.67 1.09
CA LEU A 101 15.00 0.43 0.42
C LEU A 101 16.47 0.07 0.64
N ARG A 102 17.40 0.98 0.41
CA ARG A 102 18.84 0.75 0.63
C ARG A 102 19.13 0.33 2.06
N SER A 103 18.63 1.05 3.05
CA SER A 103 18.74 0.70 4.47
C SER A 103 18.24 -0.72 4.75
N PHE A 104 17.11 -1.10 4.14
CA PHE A 104 16.57 -2.44 4.31
C PHE A 104 17.45 -3.50 3.66
N LEU A 105 17.85 -3.32 2.41
CA LEU A 105 18.65 -4.30 1.68
C LEU A 105 20.00 -4.57 2.35
N HIS A 106 20.68 -3.53 2.82
CA HIS A 106 22.05 -3.66 3.34
C HIS A 106 22.14 -4.02 4.83
N ALA A 107 21.13 -3.68 5.64
CA ALA A 107 21.23 -3.87 7.09
C ALA A 107 19.99 -4.53 7.71
N ARG A 108 18.81 -3.89 7.61
CA ARG A 108 17.64 -4.27 8.39
C ARG A 108 17.07 -5.65 8.01
N SER A 109 17.28 -6.09 6.78
CA SER A 109 16.86 -7.42 6.31
C SER A 109 17.53 -8.60 7.02
N LEU A 110 18.65 -8.37 7.69
CA LEU A 110 19.27 -9.37 8.58
C LEU A 110 18.34 -9.80 9.72
N GLY A 111 17.53 -8.88 10.22
CA GLY A 111 16.51 -9.11 11.26
C GLY A 111 15.14 -9.53 10.72
N TYR A 112 14.95 -9.57 9.40
CA TYR A 112 13.63 -9.75 8.81
C TYR A 112 12.95 -11.04 9.24
N ARG A 113 13.64 -12.19 9.11
CA ARG A 113 13.13 -13.45 9.65
C ARG A 113 13.26 -13.46 11.17
N GLY A 114 12.12 -13.60 11.85
CA GLY A 114 12.01 -13.55 13.31
C GLY A 114 11.59 -12.16 13.85
N GLY A 115 12.10 -11.05 13.28
CA GLY A 115 11.80 -9.71 13.79
C GLY A 115 10.48 -9.09 13.33
N ILE A 116 9.94 -9.53 12.19
CA ILE A 116 8.75 -8.89 11.59
C ILE A 116 7.43 -9.18 12.33
N SER A 117 7.42 -10.17 13.22
CA SER A 117 6.19 -10.60 13.91
C SER A 117 5.94 -9.82 15.21
N SER A 118 6.98 -9.43 15.93
CA SER A 118 6.86 -8.65 17.16
C SER A 118 6.66 -7.15 16.86
N PRO A 119 5.73 -6.46 17.53
CA PRO A 119 5.58 -5.02 17.39
C PRO A 119 6.82 -4.25 17.85
N LEU A 120 7.62 -4.80 18.75
CA LEU A 120 8.82 -4.16 19.29
C LEU A 120 9.99 -4.14 18.29
N SER A 121 10.18 -5.22 17.52
CA SER A 121 11.29 -5.33 16.57
C SER A 121 10.88 -5.03 15.11
N ALA A 122 9.60 -5.10 14.80
CA ALA A 122 9.11 -4.90 13.43
C ALA A 122 9.43 -3.52 12.84
N PRO A 123 9.42 -2.40 13.56
CA PRO A 123 9.80 -1.10 13.02
C PRO A 123 11.18 -1.11 12.36
N ASP A 124 12.13 -1.84 12.92
CA ASP A 124 13.52 -1.94 12.43
C ASP A 124 13.72 -3.12 11.48
N ALA A 125 12.99 -4.22 11.66
CA ALA A 125 13.14 -5.43 10.85
C ALA A 125 12.32 -5.41 9.55
N CYS A 126 11.17 -4.74 9.51
CA CYS A 126 10.35 -4.64 8.31
C CYS A 126 10.95 -3.71 7.25
N SER A 127 10.61 -3.92 5.98
CA SER A 127 11.08 -3.06 4.89
C SER A 127 10.61 -1.62 5.00
N ARG A 128 9.44 -1.39 5.55
CA ARG A 128 8.80 -0.06 5.67
C ARG A 128 8.48 0.59 4.32
N LEU A 129 8.30 -0.22 3.26
CA LEU A 129 8.05 0.26 1.89
C LEU A 129 6.58 0.37 1.50
N SER A 130 5.66 -0.13 2.32
CA SER A 130 4.24 -0.20 1.96
C SER A 130 3.63 1.15 1.56
N ALA A 131 3.90 2.20 2.31
CA ALA A 131 3.40 3.55 1.99
C ALA A 131 4.00 4.08 0.67
N TYR A 132 5.29 3.87 0.44
CA TYR A 132 5.95 4.31 -0.79
C TYR A 132 5.47 3.56 -2.04
N LEU A 133 5.16 2.27 -1.89
CA LEU A 133 4.55 1.46 -2.96
C LEU A 133 3.11 1.89 -3.24
N ALA A 134 2.33 2.14 -2.20
CA ALA A 134 0.93 2.57 -2.33
C ALA A 134 0.79 3.92 -3.05
N TRP A 135 1.71 4.84 -2.80
CA TRP A 135 1.71 6.18 -3.40
C TRP A 135 2.63 6.32 -4.64
N GLY A 136 3.13 5.21 -5.17
CA GLY A 136 3.94 5.22 -6.38
C GLY A 136 5.30 5.95 -6.26
N CYS A 137 5.80 6.18 -5.03
CA CYS A 137 7.12 6.77 -4.83
C CYS A 137 8.26 5.87 -5.33
N ILE A 138 8.01 4.55 -5.36
CA ILE A 138 8.86 3.53 -5.95
C ILE A 138 7.97 2.42 -6.51
N SER A 139 8.36 1.83 -7.63
CA SER A 139 7.59 0.74 -8.24
C SER A 139 7.89 -0.61 -7.57
N MET A 140 6.92 -1.52 -7.60
CA MET A 140 7.12 -2.90 -7.15
C MET A 140 8.24 -3.59 -7.94
N ARG A 141 8.32 -3.32 -9.25
CA ARG A 141 9.35 -3.85 -10.14
C ARG A 141 10.75 -3.43 -9.70
N GLU A 142 10.96 -2.15 -9.40
CA GLU A 142 12.24 -1.66 -8.89
C GLU A 142 12.63 -2.36 -7.59
N VAL A 143 11.69 -2.47 -6.65
CA VAL A 143 11.96 -3.15 -5.37
C VAL A 143 12.36 -4.60 -5.56
N VAL A 144 11.65 -5.34 -6.43
CA VAL A 144 11.97 -6.75 -6.73
C VAL A 144 13.33 -6.88 -7.39
N GLN A 145 13.62 -6.05 -8.40
CA GLN A 145 14.88 -6.11 -9.14
C GLN A 145 16.06 -5.73 -8.26
N HIS A 146 15.98 -4.64 -7.49
CA HIS A 146 17.04 -4.27 -6.55
C HIS A 146 17.27 -5.35 -5.48
N THR A 147 16.21 -5.98 -5.00
CA THR A 147 16.34 -7.07 -4.02
C THR A 147 17.04 -8.30 -4.63
N ARG A 148 16.65 -8.70 -5.84
CA ARG A 148 17.28 -9.83 -6.55
C ARG A 148 18.74 -9.54 -6.87
N ALA A 149 19.05 -8.36 -7.37
CA ALA A 149 20.42 -7.94 -7.65
C ALA A 149 21.29 -7.97 -6.38
N HIS A 150 20.76 -7.48 -5.25
CA HIS A 150 21.47 -7.52 -3.99
C HIS A 150 21.70 -8.95 -3.49
N ILE A 151 20.70 -9.85 -3.60
CA ILE A 151 20.85 -11.27 -3.27
C ILE A 151 21.96 -11.91 -4.09
N ALA A 152 22.06 -11.60 -5.38
CA ALA A 152 23.08 -12.16 -6.27
C ALA A 152 24.52 -11.72 -5.88
N GLN A 153 24.66 -10.53 -5.30
CA GLN A 153 25.95 -9.97 -4.84
C GLN A 153 26.36 -10.44 -3.44
N LEU A 154 25.48 -11.11 -2.69
CA LEU A 154 25.80 -11.57 -1.35
C LEU A 154 26.82 -12.71 -1.38
N PRO A 155 27.83 -12.66 -0.48
CA PRO A 155 28.80 -13.73 -0.37
C PRO A 155 28.12 -15.05 0.06
N PRO A 156 28.73 -16.22 -0.28
CA PRO A 156 28.15 -17.53 0.03
C PRO A 156 27.77 -17.75 1.50
N HIS A 157 28.56 -17.21 2.41
CA HIS A 157 28.36 -17.35 3.86
C HIS A 157 27.25 -16.46 4.42
N ALA A 158 26.70 -15.51 3.66
CA ALA A 158 25.63 -14.62 4.10
C ALA A 158 24.23 -15.29 4.07
N SER A 159 24.12 -16.52 4.58
CA SER A 159 22.93 -17.37 4.50
C SER A 159 21.71 -16.71 5.19
N ARG A 160 21.90 -16.12 6.37
CA ARG A 160 20.84 -15.43 7.12
C ARG A 160 20.31 -14.22 6.35
N HIS A 161 21.18 -13.42 5.78
CA HIS A 161 20.81 -12.25 5.00
C HIS A 161 20.02 -12.65 3.74
N ARG A 162 20.56 -13.61 2.98
CA ARG A 162 19.88 -14.19 1.81
C ARG A 162 18.50 -14.72 2.14
N ALA A 163 18.36 -15.45 3.25
CA ALA A 163 17.08 -15.98 3.70
C ALA A 163 16.07 -14.88 4.06
N GLY A 164 16.52 -13.77 4.68
CA GLY A 164 15.70 -12.60 4.97
C GLY A 164 15.16 -11.93 3.71
N LEU A 165 16.01 -11.68 2.73
CA LEU A 165 15.66 -11.06 1.45
C LEU A 165 14.77 -11.97 0.58
N THR A 166 15.02 -13.28 0.57
CA THR A 166 14.16 -14.26 -0.13
C THR A 166 12.75 -14.28 0.48
N ALA A 167 12.66 -14.26 1.81
CA ALA A 167 11.38 -14.15 2.49
C ALA A 167 10.67 -12.82 2.17
N PHE A 168 11.41 -11.73 2.03
CA PHE A 168 10.86 -10.44 1.62
C PHE A 168 10.28 -10.48 0.21
N ILE A 169 10.97 -11.06 -0.79
CA ILE A 169 10.42 -11.25 -2.15
C ILE A 169 9.10 -12.02 -2.10
N SER A 170 9.03 -13.07 -1.30
CA SER A 170 7.77 -13.80 -1.08
C SER A 170 6.64 -12.88 -0.57
N ARG A 171 6.94 -11.89 0.29
CA ARG A 171 5.94 -10.93 0.77
C ARG A 171 5.53 -9.91 -0.29
N LEU A 172 6.44 -9.50 -1.17
CA LEU A 172 6.10 -8.67 -2.33
C LEU A 172 5.16 -9.41 -3.28
N TYR A 173 5.42 -10.70 -3.52
CA TYR A 173 4.51 -11.56 -4.27
C TYR A 173 3.13 -11.64 -3.62
N TRP A 174 3.04 -11.88 -2.29
CA TRP A 174 1.79 -11.91 -1.55
C TRP A 174 1.03 -10.58 -1.63
N HIS A 175 1.72 -9.45 -1.58
CA HIS A 175 1.11 -8.12 -1.75
C HIS A 175 0.36 -8.05 -3.09
N CYS A 176 1.01 -8.40 -4.18
CA CYS A 176 0.41 -8.40 -5.51
C CYS A 176 -0.69 -9.45 -5.66
N HIS A 177 -0.55 -10.60 -5.00
CA HIS A 177 -1.55 -11.66 -4.96
C HIS A 177 -2.89 -11.20 -4.38
N PHE A 178 -2.88 -10.42 -3.30
CA PHE A 178 -4.11 -9.88 -2.72
C PHE A 178 -4.76 -8.83 -3.62
N ILE A 179 -3.98 -8.00 -4.30
CA ILE A 179 -4.51 -7.05 -5.29
C ILE A 179 -5.13 -7.82 -6.47
N GLN A 180 -4.48 -8.88 -6.95
CA GLN A 180 -5.05 -9.74 -7.98
C GLN A 180 -6.33 -10.44 -7.52
N LYS A 181 -6.43 -10.79 -6.22
CA LYS A 181 -7.67 -11.36 -5.66
C LYS A 181 -8.83 -10.37 -5.78
N LEU A 182 -8.62 -9.11 -5.39
CA LEU A 182 -9.63 -8.05 -5.52
C LEU A 182 -10.00 -7.80 -6.99
N GLU A 183 -9.03 -7.74 -7.90
CA GLU A 183 -9.29 -7.57 -9.34
C GLU A 183 -10.13 -8.73 -9.90
N SER A 184 -9.89 -9.95 -9.45
CA SER A 184 -10.61 -11.15 -9.93
C SER A 184 -12.00 -11.30 -9.30
N GLU A 185 -12.20 -10.75 -8.11
CA GLU A 185 -13.43 -10.87 -7.31
C GLU A 185 -13.80 -9.52 -6.71
N PRO A 186 -14.12 -8.50 -7.53
CA PRO A 186 -14.33 -7.13 -7.03
C PRO A 186 -15.51 -7.02 -6.05
N ALA A 187 -16.42 -7.96 -6.06
CA ALA A 187 -17.54 -8.00 -5.12
C ALA A 187 -17.14 -8.11 -3.65
N ILE A 188 -15.90 -8.53 -3.33
CA ILE A 188 -15.38 -8.56 -1.96
C ILE A 188 -15.14 -7.16 -1.36
N GLU A 189 -15.23 -6.10 -2.15
CA GLU A 189 -15.24 -4.73 -1.65
C GLU A 189 -16.48 -4.42 -0.82
N TRP A 190 -17.62 -5.02 -1.20
CA TRP A 190 -18.93 -4.71 -0.63
C TRP A 190 -19.56 -5.87 0.17
N HIS A 191 -19.00 -7.05 0.07
CA HIS A 191 -19.54 -8.27 0.64
C HIS A 191 -18.47 -9.13 1.26
N ASN A 192 -18.86 -10.02 2.16
CA ASN A 192 -17.95 -11.01 2.72
C ASN A 192 -17.36 -11.92 1.63
N MET A 193 -16.09 -12.31 1.78
CA MET A 193 -15.43 -13.25 0.87
C MET A 193 -16.23 -14.57 0.73
N HIS A 194 -16.83 -15.02 1.82
CA HIS A 194 -17.74 -16.14 1.82
C HIS A 194 -19.13 -15.63 2.18
N ARG A 195 -20.07 -15.74 1.27
CA ARG A 195 -21.42 -15.15 1.34
C ARG A 195 -22.25 -15.61 2.53
N SER A 196 -21.98 -16.82 3.09
CA SER A 196 -22.67 -17.30 4.28
C SER A 196 -22.43 -16.44 5.54
N TYR A 197 -21.47 -15.50 5.48
CA TYR A 197 -21.21 -14.55 6.56
C TYR A 197 -21.96 -13.21 6.39
N ASP A 198 -22.62 -12.99 5.24
CA ASP A 198 -23.45 -11.81 5.05
C ASP A 198 -24.65 -11.87 5.98
N GLY A 199 -24.88 -10.82 6.75
CA GLY A 199 -25.97 -10.73 7.72
C GLY A 199 -25.73 -11.48 9.06
N LEU A 200 -24.53 -12.04 9.28
CA LEU A 200 -24.27 -12.86 10.47
C LEU A 200 -24.29 -12.05 11.76
N ARG A 201 -23.80 -10.80 11.75
CA ARG A 201 -23.59 -9.98 12.95
C ARG A 201 -23.89 -8.50 12.79
N GLU A 202 -24.35 -8.07 11.65
CA GLU A 202 -24.58 -6.64 11.37
C GLU A 202 -25.64 -6.04 12.30
N HIS A 203 -26.57 -6.84 12.83
CA HIS A 203 -27.58 -6.43 13.79
C HIS A 203 -27.13 -6.53 15.26
N ASP A 204 -25.99 -7.15 15.53
CA ASP A 204 -25.38 -7.25 16.85
C ASP A 204 -24.30 -6.19 17.10
N PHE A 205 -24.15 -5.22 16.20
CA PHE A 205 -23.11 -4.21 16.27
C PHE A 205 -23.16 -3.43 17.59
N ASN A 206 -22.03 -3.42 18.31
CA ASN A 206 -21.88 -2.73 19.58
C ASN A 206 -21.02 -1.48 19.43
N GLU A 207 -21.68 -0.31 19.43
CA GLU A 207 -21.00 0.99 19.29
C GLU A 207 -19.99 1.24 20.42
N GLN A 208 -20.24 0.80 21.64
CA GLN A 208 -19.30 0.99 22.76
C GLN A 208 -17.99 0.20 22.53
N HIS A 209 -18.10 -1.04 22.05
CA HIS A 209 -16.93 -1.85 21.69
C HIS A 209 -16.14 -1.21 20.54
N PHE A 210 -16.85 -0.71 19.53
CA PHE A 210 -16.22 -0.05 18.38
C PHE A 210 -15.47 1.22 18.81
N GLU A 211 -16.09 2.10 19.58
CA GLU A 211 -15.46 3.32 20.08
C GLU A 211 -14.32 3.03 21.06
N ALA A 212 -14.42 1.98 21.89
CA ALA A 212 -13.34 1.56 22.76
C ALA A 212 -12.11 1.09 21.96
N LEU A 213 -12.32 0.27 20.93
CA LEU A 213 -11.25 -0.17 20.02
C LEU A 213 -10.61 1.03 19.29
N LYS A 214 -11.42 1.89 18.69
CA LYS A 214 -10.99 3.07 17.96
C LYS A 214 -10.19 4.04 18.86
N ALA A 215 -10.59 4.16 20.11
CA ALA A 215 -9.95 5.03 21.10
C ALA A 215 -8.74 4.39 21.81
N ALA A 216 -8.37 3.13 21.50
CA ALA A 216 -7.35 2.37 22.23
C ALA A 216 -7.64 2.25 23.73
N ARG A 217 -8.87 1.94 24.09
CA ARG A 217 -9.37 1.83 25.47
C ARG A 217 -10.19 0.56 25.68
N THR A 218 -9.73 -0.54 25.07
CA THR A 218 -10.39 -1.84 25.21
C THR A 218 -10.14 -2.50 26.58
N GLY A 219 -9.11 -2.04 27.28
CA GLY A 219 -8.61 -2.67 28.51
C GLY A 219 -7.66 -3.84 28.25
N TRP A 220 -7.38 -4.18 27.00
CA TRP A 220 -6.36 -5.16 26.62
C TRP A 220 -5.06 -4.45 26.21
N PRO A 221 -4.01 -4.47 27.05
CA PRO A 221 -2.82 -3.65 26.86
C PRO A 221 -2.17 -3.80 25.48
N MET A 222 -2.11 -5.04 24.95
CA MET A 222 -1.51 -5.28 23.63
C MET A 222 -2.35 -4.70 22.50
N VAL A 223 -3.67 -4.77 22.59
CA VAL A 223 -4.60 -4.20 21.60
C VAL A 223 -4.48 -2.69 21.60
N ASP A 224 -4.57 -2.08 22.79
CA ASP A 224 -4.55 -0.64 22.97
C ASP A 224 -3.20 -0.04 22.55
N ALA A 225 -2.09 -0.71 22.86
CA ALA A 225 -0.75 -0.32 22.40
C ALA A 225 -0.63 -0.38 20.86
N CYS A 226 -1.19 -1.42 20.21
CA CYS A 226 -1.15 -1.53 18.75
C CYS A 226 -2.01 -0.47 18.05
N VAL A 227 -3.18 -0.15 18.58
CA VAL A 227 -4.02 0.93 18.04
C VAL A 227 -3.34 2.28 18.25
N THR A 228 -2.75 2.53 19.41
CA THR A 228 -1.96 3.74 19.68
C THR A 228 -0.80 3.87 18.71
N MET A 229 -0.01 2.81 18.51
CA MET A 229 1.09 2.80 17.54
C MET A 229 0.61 3.15 16.13
N LEU A 230 -0.53 2.59 15.70
CA LEU A 230 -1.11 2.90 14.38
C LEU A 230 -1.48 4.38 14.26
N ARG A 231 -2.08 4.95 15.30
CA ARG A 231 -2.48 6.37 15.32
C ARG A 231 -1.30 7.33 15.30
N GLU A 232 -0.25 7.03 16.08
CA GLU A 232 0.93 7.89 16.21
C GLU A 232 1.90 7.80 15.02
N THR A 233 1.97 6.63 14.37
CA THR A 233 2.96 6.37 13.31
C THR A 233 2.33 6.22 11.92
N GLY A 234 1.02 5.99 11.81
CA GLY A 234 0.35 5.59 10.59
C GLY A 234 0.76 4.19 10.11
N TRP A 235 1.46 3.40 10.94
CA TRP A 235 1.99 2.10 10.55
C TRP A 235 1.86 1.06 11.67
N LEU A 236 1.58 -0.17 11.27
CA LEU A 236 1.57 -1.34 12.14
C LEU A 236 2.03 -2.55 11.32
N ASN A 237 2.79 -3.47 11.91
CA ASN A 237 3.22 -4.68 11.23
C ASN A 237 2.04 -5.64 10.97
N PHE A 238 2.20 -6.50 9.95
CA PHE A 238 1.12 -7.38 9.50
C PHE A 238 0.53 -8.27 10.61
N ARG A 239 1.39 -8.87 11.44
CA ARG A 239 0.93 -9.76 12.52
C ARG A 239 0.00 -9.04 13.50
N MET A 240 0.33 -7.80 13.84
CA MET A 240 -0.51 -7.02 14.76
C MET A 240 -1.80 -6.53 14.09
N ARG A 241 -1.78 -6.22 12.80
CA ARG A 241 -3.02 -5.93 12.06
C ARG A 241 -3.95 -7.14 12.06
N ALA A 242 -3.42 -8.34 11.79
CA ALA A 242 -4.19 -9.57 11.84
C ALA A 242 -4.77 -9.82 13.23
N MET A 243 -4.01 -9.56 14.28
CA MET A 243 -4.49 -9.64 15.67
C MET A 243 -5.62 -8.65 15.93
N LEU A 244 -5.48 -7.38 15.53
CA LEU A 244 -6.54 -6.37 15.70
C LEU A 244 -7.83 -6.76 14.98
N VAL A 245 -7.72 -7.27 13.73
CA VAL A 245 -8.89 -7.77 12.99
C VAL A 245 -9.53 -8.96 13.71
N SER A 246 -8.72 -9.90 14.23
CA SER A 246 -9.25 -11.03 15.01
C SER A 246 -9.95 -10.59 16.29
N VAL A 247 -9.40 -9.60 16.98
CA VAL A 247 -10.02 -9.04 18.19
C VAL A 247 -11.34 -8.33 17.87
N ALA A 248 -11.36 -7.51 16.82
CA ALA A 248 -12.58 -6.86 16.37
C ALA A 248 -13.65 -7.91 16.00
N ALA A 249 -13.28 -8.89 15.17
CA ALA A 249 -14.21 -9.84 14.59
C ALA A 249 -14.74 -10.89 15.59
N TYR A 250 -13.96 -11.30 16.58
CA TYR A 250 -14.36 -12.38 17.49
C TYR A 250 -14.68 -11.89 18.91
N PRO A 251 -13.72 -11.43 19.73
CA PRO A 251 -14.02 -11.01 21.10
C PRO A 251 -14.93 -9.80 21.18
N LEU A 252 -14.79 -8.81 20.28
CA LEU A 252 -15.64 -7.63 20.28
C LEU A 252 -16.90 -7.77 19.44
N TRP A 253 -16.95 -8.77 18.58
CA TRP A 253 -18.09 -9.10 17.70
C TRP A 253 -18.55 -7.89 16.85
N LEU A 254 -17.55 -7.20 16.21
CA LEU A 254 -17.75 -6.02 15.34
C LEU A 254 -17.79 -6.43 13.87
#